data_34ae2a5335cf131fb282190155c73d28
#
_entry.id   34ae2a5335cf131fb282190155c73d28
#
_cell.length_a   1.000
_cell.length_b   1.000
_cell.length_c   1.000
_cell.angle_alpha   90.00
_cell.angle_beta   90.00
_cell.angle_gamma   90.00
#
_symmetry.space_group_name_H-M   'P 1'
#
loop_
_entity.id
_entity.type
_entity.pdbx_description
1 polymer ?
#
loop_
_entity_poly.entity_id
_entity_poly.type
_entity_poly.pdbx_seq_one_letter_code
_entity_poly.pdbx_strand_id
1 'polypeptide(L)'
;MKRRSFLLALPSSGFALGFAKLSLAHHGGDSYDESRPIYIEGKVKSTKWQNPHAEIVVTIVNDLRLPPGLSKRIPPAQTSLVNGNKILSGAVVPTKRGDWVLELAPMSRIAAWKIVEPKAGDTVAAIGFTYKDEKGEARARIEYLIMGESMYGLRSMPA
;
A
#
# COMPACT_ATOMS: atom_id res chain seq x y z
N MET A 1 80.90 -6.08 -3.26
CA MET A 1 79.75 -5.70 -4.11
C MET A 1 78.50 -6.46 -3.60
N LYS A 2 77.60 -5.78 -2.87
CA LYS A 2 76.34 -6.38 -2.31
C LYS A 2 75.17 -5.93 -3.14
N ARG A 3 74.50 -6.84 -3.84
CA ARG A 3 73.29 -6.60 -4.59
C ARG A 3 72.11 -6.65 -3.61
N ARG A 4 71.37 -5.57 -3.46
CA ARG A 4 70.11 -5.50 -2.71
C ARG A 4 68.94 -5.72 -3.69
N SER A 5 68.25 -6.86 -3.50
CA SER A 5 67.01 -7.15 -4.22
C SER A 5 65.87 -6.41 -3.50
N PHE A 6 65.19 -5.54 -4.22
CA PHE A 6 63.92 -4.92 -3.76
C PHE A 6 62.76 -5.84 -4.15
N LEU A 7 62.07 -6.36 -3.16
CA LEU A 7 60.78 -7.03 -3.35
C LEU A 7 59.67 -5.96 -3.35
N LEU A 8 59.06 -5.76 -4.49
CA LEU A 8 57.86 -4.95 -4.63
C LEU A 8 56.65 -5.79 -4.19
N ALA A 9 56.02 -5.42 -3.06
CA ALA A 9 54.76 -5.98 -2.64
C ALA A 9 53.62 -5.21 -3.36
N LEU A 10 52.82 -5.89 -4.15
CA LEU A 10 51.61 -5.38 -4.75
C LEU A 10 50.45 -5.48 -3.72
N PRO A 11 49.72 -4.38 -3.50
CA PRO A 11 48.53 -4.45 -2.68
C PRO A 11 47.38 -5.11 -3.48
N SER A 12 46.85 -6.21 -2.97
CA SER A 12 45.64 -6.85 -3.46
C SER A 12 44.42 -5.97 -3.12
N SER A 13 43.97 -5.17 -4.06
CA SER A 13 42.70 -4.44 -3.94
C SER A 13 41.53 -5.42 -4.04
N GLY A 14 41.02 -5.81 -2.89
CA GLY A 14 39.76 -6.58 -2.80
C GLY A 14 38.60 -5.73 -3.31
N PHE A 15 38.08 -6.11 -4.48
CA PHE A 15 36.86 -5.54 -5.05
C PHE A 15 35.69 -6.11 -4.27
N ALA A 16 35.20 -5.39 -3.28
CA ALA A 16 33.93 -5.72 -2.61
C ALA A 16 32.80 -5.44 -3.60
N LEU A 17 32.29 -6.49 -4.25
CA LEU A 17 31.05 -6.48 -4.99
C LEU A 17 29.90 -6.23 -3.99
N GLY A 18 29.58 -4.97 -3.77
CA GLY A 18 28.37 -4.58 -3.10
C GLY A 18 27.18 -5.04 -3.94
N PHE A 19 26.46 -6.04 -3.47
CA PHE A 19 25.14 -6.37 -4.00
C PHE A 19 24.21 -5.17 -3.72
N ALA A 20 24.12 -4.25 -4.68
CA ALA A 20 23.05 -3.29 -4.71
C ALA A 20 21.75 -4.11 -4.80
N LYS A 21 20.99 -4.14 -3.71
CA LYS A 21 19.59 -4.57 -3.77
C LYS A 21 18.91 -3.61 -4.74
N LEU A 22 18.70 -4.07 -5.97
CA LEU A 22 17.79 -3.41 -6.89
C LEU A 22 16.43 -3.36 -6.19
N SER A 23 16.16 -2.24 -5.55
CA SER A 23 14.81 -1.89 -5.15
C SER A 23 14.02 -1.83 -6.45
N LEU A 24 13.21 -2.85 -6.72
CA LEU A 24 12.15 -2.82 -7.71
C LEU A 24 11.09 -1.83 -7.18
N ALA A 25 11.48 -0.56 -7.16
CA ALA A 25 10.56 0.52 -6.89
C ALA A 25 9.81 0.85 -8.16
N HIS A 26 8.51 1.03 -7.99
CA HIS A 26 7.58 1.67 -8.91
C HIS A 26 7.04 0.77 -10.03
N HIS A 27 6.15 -0.10 -9.66
CA HIS A 27 5.02 -0.35 -10.54
C HIS A 27 4.25 0.98 -10.63
N GLY A 28 4.37 1.67 -11.78
CA GLY A 28 3.64 2.90 -12.04
C GLY A 28 2.13 2.70 -11.86
N GLY A 29 1.37 3.79 -11.70
CA GLY A 29 -0.08 3.76 -11.48
C GLY A 29 -0.90 2.89 -12.44
N ASP A 30 -0.32 2.50 -13.58
CA ASP A 30 -0.92 1.65 -14.61
C ASP A 30 -0.90 0.14 -14.28
N SER A 31 -0.32 -0.25 -13.14
CA SER A 31 -0.21 -1.67 -12.74
C SER A 31 -1.43 -2.20 -11.98
N TYR A 32 -2.30 -1.33 -11.48
CA TYR A 32 -3.49 -1.71 -10.72
C TYR A 32 -4.71 -1.88 -11.63
N ASP A 33 -5.46 -2.96 -11.43
CA ASP A 33 -6.70 -3.22 -12.16
C ASP A 33 -7.87 -2.41 -11.58
N GLU A 34 -8.12 -1.23 -12.15
CA GLU A 34 -9.23 -0.36 -11.72
C GLU A 34 -10.62 -0.89 -12.12
N SER A 35 -10.70 -1.97 -12.91
CA SER A 35 -11.97 -2.58 -13.27
C SER A 35 -12.57 -3.45 -12.16
N ARG A 36 -11.74 -3.89 -11.22
CA ARG A 36 -12.12 -4.82 -10.15
C ARG A 36 -11.72 -4.28 -8.77
N PRO A 37 -12.53 -3.40 -8.17
CA PRO A 37 -12.28 -2.96 -6.81
C PRO A 37 -12.37 -4.13 -5.81
N ILE A 38 -11.47 -4.15 -4.83
CA ILE A 38 -11.46 -5.16 -3.77
C ILE A 38 -11.76 -4.52 -2.42
N TYR A 39 -12.49 -5.26 -1.57
CA TYR A 39 -12.73 -4.92 -0.18
C TYR A 39 -11.80 -5.73 0.71
N ILE A 40 -11.05 -5.04 1.57
CA ILE A 40 -10.14 -5.63 2.54
C ILE A 40 -10.56 -5.17 3.93
N GLU A 41 -10.61 -6.09 4.87
CA GLU A 41 -10.78 -5.77 6.29
C GLU A 41 -9.85 -6.65 7.09
N GLY A 42 -9.18 -6.06 8.07
CA GLY A 42 -8.20 -6.78 8.86
C GLY A 42 -7.71 -6.02 10.09
N LYS A 43 -6.88 -6.71 10.87
CA LYS A 43 -6.16 -6.13 11.98
C LYS A 43 -4.88 -5.48 11.49
N VAL A 44 -4.65 -4.25 11.91
CA VAL A 44 -3.40 -3.53 11.65
C VAL A 44 -2.24 -4.28 12.30
N LYS A 45 -1.24 -4.61 11.51
CA LYS A 45 0.01 -5.23 11.94
C LYS A 45 1.11 -4.18 12.15
N SER A 46 1.22 -3.27 11.19
CA SER A 46 2.19 -2.16 11.22
C SER A 46 1.76 -1.04 10.30
N THR A 47 2.36 0.12 10.48
CA THR A 47 2.17 1.29 9.63
C THR A 47 3.50 1.86 9.18
N LYS A 48 3.48 2.52 8.03
CA LYS A 48 4.55 3.42 7.56
C LYS A 48 3.88 4.77 7.29
N TRP A 49 3.96 5.67 8.26
CA TRP A 49 3.22 6.93 8.24
C TRP A 49 4.11 8.10 7.81
N GLN A 50 4.54 8.04 6.56
CA GLN A 50 5.49 9.02 5.99
C GLN A 50 5.37 9.11 4.47
N ASN A 51 5.95 10.19 3.90
CA ASN A 51 6.04 10.34 2.43
C ASN A 51 6.91 9.22 1.80
N PRO A 52 6.69 8.88 0.51
CA PRO A 52 5.75 9.52 -0.40
C PRO A 52 4.28 9.16 -0.18
N HIS A 53 3.97 7.97 0.34
CA HIS A 53 2.62 7.50 0.67
C HIS A 53 2.63 6.83 2.04
N ALA A 54 1.58 7.09 2.82
CA ALA A 54 1.33 6.29 4.02
C ALA A 54 0.95 4.86 3.60
N GLU A 55 1.38 3.87 4.38
CA GLU A 55 1.04 2.47 4.17
C GLU A 55 0.57 1.85 5.49
N ILE A 56 -0.38 0.93 5.38
CA ILE A 56 -0.84 0.08 6.50
C ILE A 56 -0.67 -1.37 6.07
N VAL A 57 -0.03 -2.18 6.91
CA VAL A 57 -0.04 -3.63 6.75
C VAL A 57 -1.16 -4.18 7.62
N VAL A 58 -2.08 -4.91 7.01
CA VAL A 58 -3.19 -5.57 7.71
C VAL A 58 -3.14 -7.07 7.50
N THR A 59 -3.50 -7.83 8.53
CA THR A 59 -3.79 -9.26 8.38
C THR A 59 -5.29 -9.41 8.16
N ILE A 60 -5.68 -9.94 7.01
CA ILE A 60 -7.09 -10.14 6.64
C ILE A 60 -7.76 -11.13 7.60
N VAL A 61 -9.00 -10.83 7.99
CA VAL A 61 -9.83 -11.77 8.75
C VAL A 61 -10.15 -13.02 7.92
N ASN A 62 -10.14 -14.19 8.57
CA ASN A 62 -10.26 -15.48 7.86
C ASN A 62 -11.55 -15.60 7.03
N ASP A 63 -12.67 -15.16 7.58
CA ASP A 63 -14.00 -15.24 6.95
C ASP A 63 -14.42 -13.89 6.37
N LEU A 64 -13.49 -13.21 5.70
CA LEU A 64 -13.76 -11.91 5.10
C LEU A 64 -14.95 -11.99 4.15
N ARG A 65 -15.94 -11.13 4.38
CA ARG A 65 -17.14 -10.95 3.56
C ARG A 65 -17.40 -9.47 3.33
N LEU A 66 -18.11 -9.15 2.27
CA LEU A 66 -18.58 -7.79 2.08
C LEU A 66 -19.57 -7.44 3.20
N PRO A 67 -19.40 -6.30 3.88
CA PRO A 67 -20.36 -5.89 4.90
C PRO A 67 -21.73 -5.59 4.28
N PRO A 68 -22.81 -5.98 4.96
CA PRO A 68 -24.15 -5.65 4.50
C PRO A 68 -24.30 -4.14 4.29
N GLY A 69 -24.88 -3.75 3.15
CA GLY A 69 -25.11 -2.34 2.83
C GLY A 69 -23.90 -1.55 2.34
N LEU A 70 -22.74 -2.17 2.09
CA LEU A 70 -21.57 -1.49 1.54
C LEU A 70 -21.91 -0.68 0.28
N SER A 71 -22.66 -1.25 -0.65
CA SER A 71 -23.07 -0.61 -1.90
C SER A 71 -24.08 0.55 -1.71
N LYS A 72 -24.67 0.67 -0.53
CA LYS A 72 -25.61 1.75 -0.18
C LYS A 72 -24.94 2.88 0.60
N ARG A 73 -23.69 2.73 1.00
CA ARG A 73 -22.95 3.81 1.68
C ARG A 73 -22.76 4.97 0.72
N ILE A 74 -22.82 6.17 1.25
CA ILE A 74 -22.54 7.39 0.50
C ILE A 74 -21.04 7.64 0.57
N PRO A 75 -20.32 7.58 -0.59
CA PRO A 75 -18.89 7.89 -0.58
C PRO A 75 -18.68 9.38 -0.25
N PRO A 76 -17.61 9.71 0.50
CA PRO A 76 -17.32 11.10 0.84
C PRO A 76 -16.98 11.90 -0.42
N ALA A 77 -17.41 13.17 -0.42
CA ALA A 77 -17.13 14.10 -1.50
C ALA A 77 -15.63 14.39 -1.58
N GLN A 78 -15.10 14.41 -2.80
CA GLN A 78 -13.71 14.65 -3.11
C GLN A 78 -13.59 15.73 -4.20
N THR A 79 -12.48 16.48 -4.22
CA THR A 79 -12.25 17.52 -5.23
C THR A 79 -12.12 16.96 -6.66
N SER A 80 -11.71 15.71 -6.81
CA SER A 80 -11.73 15.01 -8.10
C SER A 80 -13.03 14.24 -8.29
N LEU A 81 -13.50 14.17 -9.53
CA LEU A 81 -14.65 13.34 -9.87
C LEU A 81 -14.29 11.84 -9.72
N VAL A 82 -14.99 11.18 -8.81
CA VAL A 82 -14.86 9.75 -8.55
C VAL A 82 -16.24 9.12 -8.57
N ASN A 83 -16.43 8.09 -9.39
CA ASN A 83 -17.67 7.32 -9.35
C ASN A 83 -17.65 6.35 -8.15
N GLY A 84 -17.77 6.90 -6.95
CA GLY A 84 -17.69 6.14 -5.71
C GLY A 84 -18.77 5.07 -5.58
N ASN A 85 -19.99 5.34 -6.05
CA ASN A 85 -21.06 4.35 -6.03
C ASN A 85 -20.70 3.10 -6.86
N LYS A 86 -20.09 3.30 -8.04
CA LYS A 86 -19.63 2.20 -8.88
C LYS A 86 -18.53 1.39 -8.16
N ILE A 87 -17.60 2.07 -7.51
CA ILE A 87 -16.50 1.42 -6.75
C ILE A 87 -17.06 0.60 -5.59
N LEU A 88 -17.95 1.20 -4.77
CA LEU A 88 -18.55 0.51 -3.63
C LEU A 88 -19.42 -0.69 -4.04
N SER A 89 -20.23 -0.54 -5.09
CA SER A 89 -21.11 -1.60 -5.58
C SER A 89 -20.37 -2.71 -6.33
N GLY A 90 -19.24 -2.40 -6.94
CA GLY A 90 -18.40 -3.35 -7.67
C GLY A 90 -17.36 -4.07 -6.81
N ALA A 91 -17.24 -3.71 -5.53
CA ALA A 91 -16.22 -4.29 -4.66
C ALA A 91 -16.45 -5.79 -4.45
N VAL A 92 -15.36 -6.54 -4.49
CA VAL A 92 -15.35 -7.99 -4.23
C VAL A 92 -14.30 -8.32 -3.16
N VAL A 93 -14.44 -9.46 -2.52
CA VAL A 93 -13.44 -9.96 -1.57
C VAL A 93 -12.25 -10.50 -2.35
N PRO A 94 -11.00 -10.17 -1.99
CA PRO A 94 -9.82 -10.73 -2.63
C PRO A 94 -9.70 -12.23 -2.36
N THR A 95 -9.04 -12.94 -3.27
CA THR A 95 -8.79 -14.39 -3.13
C THR A 95 -7.59 -14.66 -2.23
N LYS A 96 -6.58 -13.79 -2.27
CA LYS A 96 -5.41 -13.89 -1.39
C LYS A 96 -5.77 -13.66 0.07
N ARG A 97 -5.14 -14.43 0.94
CA ARG A 97 -5.25 -14.33 2.40
C ARG A 97 -3.92 -13.88 3.01
N GLY A 98 -3.92 -13.67 4.32
CA GLY A 98 -2.74 -13.23 5.06
C GLY A 98 -2.57 -11.72 5.07
N ASP A 99 -1.31 -11.30 5.04
CA ASP A 99 -0.97 -9.88 5.16
C ASP A 99 -1.12 -9.15 3.82
N TRP A 100 -1.75 -7.97 3.88
CA TRP A 100 -1.90 -7.06 2.76
C TRP A 100 -1.26 -5.72 3.07
N VAL A 101 -0.58 -5.14 2.09
CA VAL A 101 -0.10 -3.76 2.14
C VAL A 101 -1.16 -2.85 1.52
N LEU A 102 -1.71 -1.97 2.32
CA LEU A 102 -2.64 -0.92 1.90
C LEU A 102 -1.84 0.35 1.63
N GLU A 103 -1.61 0.67 0.37
CA GLU A 103 -0.99 1.93 -0.04
C GLU A 103 -2.06 3.02 -0.04
N LEU A 104 -1.90 3.99 0.86
CA LEU A 104 -2.87 5.06 1.05
C LEU A 104 -2.56 6.25 0.12
N ALA A 105 -2.38 7.41 0.70
CA ALA A 105 -2.18 8.66 -0.02
C ALA A 105 -0.94 9.39 0.51
N PRO A 106 -0.45 10.42 -0.18
CA PRO A 106 0.58 11.31 0.35
C PRO A 106 0.14 11.94 1.68
N MET A 107 1.11 12.22 2.55
CA MET A 107 0.85 12.74 3.90
C MET A 107 0.04 14.04 3.89
N SER A 108 0.18 14.89 2.87
CA SER A 108 -0.63 16.10 2.72
C SER A 108 -2.13 15.80 2.60
N ARG A 109 -2.47 14.74 1.87
CA ARG A 109 -3.86 14.30 1.71
C ARG A 109 -4.38 13.61 2.96
N ILE A 110 -3.56 12.78 3.59
CA ILE A 110 -3.87 12.18 4.90
C ILE A 110 -4.22 13.27 5.92
N ALA A 111 -3.41 14.33 5.99
CA ALA A 111 -3.67 15.47 6.88
C ALA A 111 -4.96 16.23 6.53
N ALA A 112 -5.22 16.47 5.23
CA ALA A 112 -6.44 17.15 4.77
C ALA A 112 -7.71 16.39 5.17
N TRP A 113 -7.67 15.08 5.08
CA TRP A 113 -8.76 14.19 5.53
C TRP A 113 -8.80 14.00 7.06
N LYS A 114 -7.83 14.57 7.81
CA LYS A 114 -7.68 14.42 9.27
C LYS A 114 -7.62 12.95 9.70
N ILE A 115 -6.99 12.10 8.89
CA ILE A 115 -6.85 10.68 9.19
C ILE A 115 -5.78 10.53 10.27
N VAL A 116 -6.16 9.89 11.36
CA VAL A 116 -5.24 9.54 12.45
C VAL A 116 -4.56 8.21 12.13
N GLU A 117 -3.26 8.12 12.40
CA GLU A 117 -2.53 6.87 12.24
C GLU A 117 -3.13 5.75 13.10
N PRO A 118 -3.59 4.64 12.50
CA PRO A 118 -4.09 3.51 13.27
C PRO A 118 -2.95 2.78 13.96
N LYS A 119 -3.25 2.19 15.10
CA LYS A 119 -2.30 1.42 15.90
C LYS A 119 -2.37 -0.07 15.57
N ALA A 120 -1.28 -0.78 15.85
CA ALA A 120 -1.28 -2.24 15.77
C ALA A 120 -2.41 -2.83 16.63
N GLY A 121 -3.19 -3.74 16.04
CA GLY A 121 -4.37 -4.34 16.65
C GLY A 121 -5.69 -3.65 16.34
N ASP A 122 -5.67 -2.41 15.85
CA ASP A 122 -6.90 -1.75 15.37
C ASP A 122 -7.49 -2.52 14.20
N THR A 123 -8.80 -2.42 14.01
CA THR A 123 -9.47 -2.94 12.82
C THR A 123 -9.67 -1.80 11.83
N VAL A 124 -9.22 -2.02 10.60
CA VAL A 124 -9.47 -1.11 9.49
C VAL A 124 -10.08 -1.88 8.32
N ALA A 125 -10.91 -1.20 7.55
CA ALA A 125 -11.36 -1.71 6.27
C ALA A 125 -10.98 -0.73 5.15
N ALA A 126 -10.85 -1.24 3.94
CA ALA A 126 -10.45 -0.45 2.80
C ALA A 126 -11.06 -1.00 1.52
N ILE A 127 -11.27 -0.10 0.56
CA ILE A 127 -11.65 -0.46 -0.80
C ILE A 127 -10.62 0.17 -1.72
N GLY A 128 -10.11 -0.63 -2.64
CA GLY A 128 -9.07 -0.17 -3.55
C GLY A 128 -8.86 -1.15 -4.70
N PHE A 129 -7.73 -1.00 -5.34
CA PHE A 129 -7.38 -1.76 -6.53
C PHE A 129 -6.06 -2.48 -6.32
N THR A 130 -6.01 -3.74 -6.73
CA THR A 130 -4.80 -4.55 -6.70
C THR A 130 -4.35 -4.89 -8.12
N TYR A 131 -3.27 -5.62 -8.25
CA TYR A 131 -2.77 -6.07 -9.54
C TYR A 131 -3.76 -6.98 -10.24
N LYS A 132 -3.72 -6.99 -11.57
CA LYS A 132 -4.59 -7.84 -12.39
C LYS A 132 -4.48 -9.31 -11.95
N ASP A 133 -5.63 -9.96 -11.80
CA ASP A 133 -5.75 -11.34 -11.32
C ASP A 133 -5.09 -11.58 -9.95
N GLU A 134 -4.90 -10.53 -9.14
CA GLU A 134 -4.18 -10.55 -7.87
C GLU A 134 -2.76 -11.13 -7.97
N LYS A 135 -2.09 -10.99 -9.12
CA LYS A 135 -0.71 -11.49 -9.32
C LYS A 135 0.29 -10.63 -8.56
N GLY A 136 1.42 -11.24 -8.15
CA GLY A 136 2.49 -10.55 -7.42
C GLY A 136 2.20 -10.36 -5.93
N GLU A 137 2.55 -9.22 -5.37
CA GLU A 137 2.40 -8.92 -3.95
C GLU A 137 0.92 -8.75 -3.55
N ALA A 138 0.60 -9.08 -2.30
CA ALA A 138 -0.69 -8.74 -1.70
C ALA A 138 -0.67 -7.24 -1.31
N ARG A 139 -0.85 -6.38 -2.30
CA ARG A 139 -0.82 -4.92 -2.19
C ARG A 139 -2.03 -4.33 -2.89
N ALA A 140 -2.60 -3.30 -2.31
CA ALA A 140 -3.67 -2.53 -2.93
C ALA A 140 -3.44 -1.04 -2.79
N ARG A 141 -3.71 -0.27 -3.85
CA ARG A 141 -3.84 1.18 -3.80
C ARG A 141 -5.26 1.50 -3.34
N ILE A 142 -5.35 2.19 -2.22
CA ILE A 142 -6.63 2.42 -1.56
C ILE A 142 -7.34 3.65 -2.11
N GLU A 143 -8.61 3.46 -2.44
CA GLU A 143 -9.55 4.49 -2.87
C GLU A 143 -10.36 5.03 -1.69
N TYR A 144 -10.83 4.12 -0.83
CA TYR A 144 -11.57 4.45 0.38
C TYR A 144 -10.99 3.71 1.58
N LEU A 145 -10.62 4.46 2.62
CA LEU A 145 -10.24 3.91 3.92
C LEU A 145 -11.43 4.05 4.87
N ILE A 146 -11.70 3.01 5.64
CA ILE A 146 -12.80 2.96 6.60
C ILE A 146 -12.23 2.65 7.98
N MET A 147 -12.48 3.54 8.94
CA MET A 147 -12.05 3.40 10.34
C MET A 147 -13.25 3.69 11.23
N GLY A 148 -13.75 2.64 11.89
CA GLY A 148 -15.04 2.72 12.58
C GLY A 148 -16.17 3.08 11.61
N GLU A 149 -16.91 4.14 11.90
CA GLU A 149 -17.99 4.62 11.03
C GLU A 149 -17.51 5.57 9.93
N SER A 150 -16.31 6.13 10.06
CA SER A 150 -15.76 7.12 9.14
C SER A 150 -15.23 6.46 7.86
N MET A 151 -15.54 7.09 6.72
CA MET A 151 -14.99 6.73 5.41
C MET A 151 -14.24 7.93 4.84
N TYR A 152 -13.03 7.71 4.35
CA TYR A 152 -12.15 8.72 3.78
C TYR A 152 -11.88 8.42 2.32
N GLY A 153 -11.97 9.43 1.45
CA GLY A 153 -11.67 9.30 0.02
C GLY A 153 -10.21 9.66 -0.26
N LEU A 154 -9.46 8.72 -0.80
CA LEU A 154 -8.01 8.89 -0.92
C LEU A 154 -7.54 9.27 -2.32
N ARG A 155 -8.44 9.43 -3.30
CA ARG A 155 -8.06 9.87 -4.64
C ARG A 155 -7.65 11.34 -4.68
N SER A 156 -8.34 12.18 -3.92
CA SER A 156 -8.05 13.62 -3.86
C SER A 156 -8.34 14.22 -2.48
N MET A 157 -8.25 15.53 -2.36
CA MET A 157 -8.60 16.24 -1.14
C MET A 157 -10.11 16.14 -0.87
N PRO A 158 -10.57 16.34 0.39
CA PRO A 158 -11.98 16.52 0.68
C PRO A 158 -12.53 17.75 -0.08
N ALA A 159 -13.76 17.66 -0.57
CA ALA A 159 -14.44 18.77 -1.25
C ALA A 159 -15.04 19.76 -0.24
#